data_af66b0d8a08449186077cecb07cfb00e
#
_entry.id   af66b0d8a08449186077cecb07cfb00e
#
_cell.length_a   1.000
_cell.length_b   1.000
_cell.length_c   1.000
_cell.angle_alpha   90.00
_cell.angle_beta   90.00
_cell.angle_gamma   90.00
#
_symmetry.space_group_name_H-M   'P 1'
#
loop_
_entity.id
_entity.type
_entity.pdbx_description
1 polymer ?
#
loop_
_entity_poly.entity_id
_entity_poly.type
_entity_poly.pdbx_seq_one_letter_code
_entity_poly.pdbx_strand_id
1 'polypeptide(L)'
;MMAKLGDKIQSKIVAKSVNVPIITGVEKAITSEEEAVEIAEMCGYPVMLKAAAGGGGRGMRIVRTPEELVPEFKSAKSEAKKAFGIDDMFIEKYIEKPKHIEVQILGDKYGNLIHLYERDCSIQRRHQKVIEFTPALSITQEQRERICNDALKISVDRKSVV
;
A
#
# COMPACT_ATOMS: atom_id res chain seq x y z
N MET A 1 -0.91 -9.60 17.05
CA MET A 1 -1.50 -9.97 15.75
C MET A 1 -1.88 -8.76 14.91
N MET A 2 -2.74 -7.85 15.36
CA MET A 2 -3.09 -6.61 14.63
C MET A 2 -1.89 -5.70 14.32
N ALA A 3 -0.85 -5.70 15.16
CA ALA A 3 0.36 -4.88 14.96
C ALA A 3 1.11 -5.19 13.65
N LYS A 4 1.24 -6.47 13.26
CA LYS A 4 1.98 -6.86 12.03
C LYS A 4 1.30 -6.44 10.73
N LEU A 5 -0.04 -6.32 10.71
CA LEU A 5 -0.74 -5.82 9.51
C LEU A 5 -1.00 -4.32 9.54
N GLY A 6 -0.93 -3.70 10.71
CA GLY A 6 -0.87 -2.26 10.81
C GLY A 6 0.45 -1.69 10.29
N ASP A 7 1.50 -2.51 10.28
CA ASP A 7 2.80 -2.15 9.74
C ASP A 7 2.84 -2.38 8.22
N LYS A 8 3.08 -1.31 7.47
CA LYS A 8 3.07 -1.32 6.00
C LYS A 8 4.16 -2.22 5.39
N ILE A 9 5.30 -2.36 6.06
CA ILE A 9 6.41 -3.20 5.60
C ILE A 9 6.08 -4.67 5.85
N GLN A 10 5.65 -4.99 7.07
CA GLN A 10 5.30 -6.36 7.44
C GLN A 10 4.14 -6.91 6.60
N SER A 11 3.14 -6.09 6.30
CA SER A 11 2.03 -6.51 5.44
C SER A 11 2.47 -6.85 4.01
N LYS A 12 3.43 -6.12 3.44
CA LYS A 12 4.01 -6.43 2.13
C LYS A 12 4.83 -7.73 2.15
N ILE A 13 5.63 -7.95 3.20
CA ILE A 13 6.41 -9.18 3.36
C ILE A 13 5.48 -10.39 3.42
N VAL A 14 4.40 -10.31 4.19
CA VAL A 14 3.39 -11.38 4.26
C VAL A 14 2.74 -11.62 2.89
N ALA A 15 2.33 -10.57 2.18
CA ALA A 15 1.74 -10.72 0.85
C ALA A 15 2.69 -11.40 -0.14
N LYS A 16 3.97 -11.02 -0.14
CA LYS A 16 5.01 -11.67 -0.95
C LYS A 16 5.20 -13.15 -0.60
N SER A 17 5.23 -13.51 0.69
CA SER A 17 5.45 -14.88 1.14
C SER A 17 4.38 -15.85 0.64
N VAL A 18 3.17 -15.36 0.36
CA VAL A 18 2.05 -16.14 -0.18
C VAL A 18 1.77 -15.88 -1.66
N ASN A 19 2.74 -15.28 -2.37
CA ASN A 19 2.66 -14.94 -3.80
C ASN A 19 1.47 -14.05 -4.18
N VAL A 20 1.08 -13.13 -3.30
CA VAL A 20 0.10 -12.09 -3.62
C VAL A 20 0.82 -10.87 -4.18
N PRO A 21 0.39 -10.36 -5.34
CA PRO A 21 1.00 -9.19 -5.97
C PRO A 21 0.96 -7.97 -5.04
N ILE A 22 2.06 -7.23 -5.02
CA ILE A 22 2.17 -5.95 -4.31
C ILE A 22 2.57 -4.84 -5.26
N ILE A 23 2.34 -3.59 -4.86
CA ILE A 23 2.84 -2.43 -5.61
C ILE A 23 4.37 -2.43 -5.54
N THR A 24 5.01 -2.28 -6.70
CA THR A 24 6.47 -2.19 -6.81
C THR A 24 7.00 -1.02 -5.96
N GLY A 25 7.99 -1.30 -5.16
CA GLY A 25 8.62 -0.35 -4.26
C GLY A 25 9.60 -1.04 -3.33
N VAL A 26 10.20 -0.28 -2.42
CA VAL A 26 11.16 -0.82 -1.44
C VAL A 26 10.50 -1.04 -0.08
N GLU A 27 11.03 -2.01 0.65
CA GLU A 27 10.57 -2.42 1.99
C GLU A 27 11.44 -1.84 3.10
N LYS A 28 12.41 -0.98 2.76
CA LYS A 28 13.31 -0.31 3.70
C LYS A 28 13.23 1.20 3.53
N ALA A 29 13.55 1.93 4.59
CA ALA A 29 13.67 3.38 4.52
C ALA A 29 14.83 3.77 3.60
N ILE A 30 14.61 4.81 2.80
CA ILE A 30 15.59 5.39 1.89
C ILE A 30 16.39 6.44 2.65
N THR A 31 17.69 6.32 2.64
CA THR A 31 18.58 7.15 3.45
C THR A 31 19.30 8.22 2.65
N SER A 32 19.55 8.00 1.35
CA SER A 32 20.29 8.93 0.48
C SER A 32 19.50 9.31 -0.79
N GLU A 33 19.97 10.34 -1.46
CA GLU A 33 19.41 10.82 -2.72
C GLU A 33 19.72 9.86 -3.86
N GLU A 34 20.92 9.30 -3.88
CA GLU A 34 21.38 8.33 -4.88
C GLU A 34 20.51 7.07 -4.81
N GLU A 35 20.25 6.55 -3.60
CA GLU A 35 19.35 5.42 -3.38
C GLU A 35 17.93 5.74 -3.83
N ALA A 36 17.46 6.98 -3.61
CA ALA A 36 16.14 7.41 -4.07
C ALA A 36 16.03 7.40 -5.59
N VAL A 37 17.08 7.84 -6.31
CA VAL A 37 17.12 7.83 -7.77
C VAL A 37 17.09 6.40 -8.30
N GLU A 38 17.95 5.51 -7.81
CA GLU A 38 18.00 4.10 -8.23
C GLU A 38 16.64 3.40 -8.06
N ILE A 39 16.01 3.63 -6.90
CA ILE A 39 14.70 3.01 -6.61
C ILE A 39 13.59 3.59 -7.49
N ALA A 40 13.60 4.90 -7.73
CA ALA A 40 12.61 5.54 -8.59
C ALA A 40 12.72 5.07 -10.05
N GLU A 41 13.94 4.89 -10.55
CA GLU A 41 14.19 4.33 -11.88
C GLU A 41 13.73 2.87 -11.97
N MET A 42 14.01 2.06 -10.95
CA MET A 42 13.52 0.67 -10.87
C MET A 42 11.99 0.58 -10.87
N CYS A 43 11.32 1.49 -10.16
CA CYS A 43 9.85 1.55 -10.11
C CYS A 43 9.26 2.09 -11.43
N GLY A 44 10.00 2.92 -12.15
CA GLY A 44 9.54 3.69 -13.31
C GLY A 44 8.58 4.83 -12.90
N TYR A 45 8.76 6.01 -13.49
CA TYR A 45 7.91 7.17 -13.21
C TYR A 45 6.48 7.00 -13.78
N PRO A 46 5.47 7.64 -13.17
CA PRO A 46 5.54 8.41 -11.95
C PRO A 46 5.70 7.53 -10.71
N VAL A 47 6.32 8.11 -9.65
CA VAL A 47 6.48 7.46 -8.35
C VAL A 47 5.83 8.28 -7.23
N MET A 48 5.57 7.63 -6.10
CA MET A 48 5.04 8.24 -4.89
C MET A 48 6.11 8.21 -3.80
N LEU A 49 6.53 9.38 -3.33
CA LEU A 49 7.29 9.53 -2.09
C LEU A 49 6.34 9.47 -0.90
N LYS A 50 6.70 8.73 0.14
CA LYS A 50 5.92 8.58 1.38
C LYS A 50 6.81 8.70 2.60
N ALA A 51 6.43 9.54 3.57
CA ALA A 51 7.05 9.53 4.89
C ALA A 51 6.58 8.29 5.68
N ALA A 52 7.51 7.62 6.39
CA ALA A 52 7.22 6.44 7.19
C ALA A 52 6.16 6.71 8.26
N ALA A 53 6.28 7.83 8.96
CA ALA A 53 5.37 8.27 10.00
C ALA A 53 4.11 8.98 9.45
N GLY A 54 4.02 9.19 8.14
CA GLY A 54 2.91 9.91 7.51
C GLY A 54 1.62 9.08 7.47
N GLY A 55 0.48 9.73 7.66
CA GLY A 55 -0.84 9.13 7.54
C GLY A 55 -1.86 10.12 6.98
N GLY A 56 -2.99 9.62 6.44
CA GLY A 56 -4.05 10.46 5.92
C GLY A 56 -3.65 11.38 4.76
N GLY A 57 -2.64 11.01 3.97
CA GLY A 57 -2.14 11.81 2.84
C GLY A 57 -1.05 12.82 3.18
N ARG A 58 -0.70 13.01 4.46
CA ARG A 58 0.41 13.88 4.86
C ARG A 58 1.75 13.18 4.62
N GLY A 59 2.73 13.94 4.10
CA GLY A 59 4.05 13.42 3.77
C GLY A 59 4.06 12.52 2.53
N MET A 60 3.07 12.67 1.62
CA MET A 60 3.04 12.01 0.33
C MET A 60 3.20 13.04 -0.80
N ARG A 61 4.05 12.71 -1.79
CA ARG A 61 4.29 13.52 -2.99
C ARG A 61 4.37 12.64 -4.22
N ILE A 62 3.75 13.09 -5.30
CA ILE A 62 3.86 12.45 -6.61
C ILE A 62 5.00 13.11 -7.35
N VAL A 63 5.94 12.30 -7.82
CA VAL A 63 7.07 12.72 -8.65
C VAL A 63 6.87 12.12 -10.03
N ARG A 64 6.82 12.98 -11.04
CA ARG A 64 6.48 12.56 -12.40
C ARG A 64 7.70 12.40 -13.30
N THR A 65 8.77 13.13 -13.00
CA THR A 65 9.99 13.13 -13.80
C THR A 65 11.23 12.95 -12.91
N PRO A 66 12.35 12.45 -13.47
CA PRO A 66 13.60 12.31 -12.73
C PRO A 66 14.11 13.62 -12.12
N GLU A 67 13.92 14.74 -12.83
CA GLU A 67 14.41 16.06 -12.43
C GLU A 67 13.71 16.56 -11.16
N GLU A 68 12.45 16.16 -10.95
CA GLU A 68 11.66 16.54 -9.78
C GLU A 68 12.07 15.73 -8.52
N LEU A 69 12.71 14.55 -8.68
CA LEU A 69 12.87 13.60 -7.60
C LEU A 69 13.70 14.14 -6.44
N VAL A 70 14.90 14.63 -6.72
CA VAL A 70 15.82 15.06 -5.66
C VAL A 70 15.30 16.29 -4.91
N PRO A 71 14.80 17.35 -5.56
CA PRO A 71 14.17 18.47 -4.87
C PRO A 71 12.98 18.06 -3.99
N GLU A 72 12.10 17.22 -4.52
CA GLU A 72 10.91 16.76 -3.80
C GLU A 72 11.26 15.82 -2.65
N PHE A 73 12.28 14.96 -2.80
CA PHE A 73 12.76 14.09 -1.74
C PHE A 73 13.31 14.89 -0.56
N LYS A 74 14.17 15.90 -0.80
CA LYS A 74 14.71 16.79 0.23
C LYS A 74 13.61 17.54 0.97
N SER A 75 12.68 18.10 0.22
CA SER A 75 11.55 18.85 0.76
C SER A 75 10.66 17.96 1.64
N ALA A 76 10.29 16.77 1.14
CA ALA A 76 9.45 15.83 1.87
C ALA A 76 10.14 15.29 3.13
N LYS A 77 11.45 15.01 3.07
CA LYS A 77 12.26 14.57 4.21
C LYS A 77 12.32 15.63 5.31
N SER A 78 12.56 16.90 4.93
CA SER A 78 12.56 18.03 5.86
C SER A 78 11.20 18.24 6.52
N GLU A 79 10.12 18.15 5.74
CA GLU A 79 8.75 18.27 6.24
C GLU A 79 8.40 17.14 7.22
N ALA A 80 8.75 15.89 6.88
CA ALA A 80 8.51 14.73 7.72
C ALA A 80 9.24 14.85 9.06
N LYS A 81 10.50 15.29 9.04
CA LYS A 81 11.28 15.52 10.26
C LYS A 81 10.65 16.56 11.17
N LYS A 82 10.19 17.67 10.60
CA LYS A 82 9.51 18.75 11.37
C LYS A 82 8.17 18.30 11.95
N ALA A 83 7.38 17.54 11.17
CA ALA A 83 6.03 17.14 11.54
C ALA A 83 5.99 15.93 12.48
N PHE A 84 6.90 14.97 12.31
CA PHE A 84 6.83 13.65 12.95
C PHE A 84 8.10 13.29 13.75
N GLY A 85 9.18 14.08 13.65
CA GLY A 85 10.46 13.78 14.28
C GLY A 85 11.28 12.69 13.57
N ILE A 86 10.71 12.05 12.54
CA ILE A 86 11.29 10.97 11.75
C ILE A 86 11.30 11.38 10.29
N ASP A 87 12.43 11.18 9.61
CA ASP A 87 12.63 11.58 8.22
C ASP A 87 12.81 10.37 7.28
N ASP A 88 12.43 9.20 7.73
CA ASP A 88 12.41 7.98 6.91
C ASP A 88 11.41 8.13 5.76
N MET A 89 11.90 7.88 4.55
CA MET A 89 11.12 7.99 3.32
C MET A 89 11.05 6.65 2.59
N PHE A 90 9.95 6.43 1.88
CA PHE A 90 9.74 5.30 0.99
C PHE A 90 9.37 5.78 -0.40
N ILE A 91 9.68 4.98 -1.41
CA ILE A 91 9.26 5.19 -2.80
C ILE A 91 8.48 3.97 -3.26
N GLU A 92 7.35 4.24 -3.90
CA GLU A 92 6.52 3.23 -4.54
C GLU A 92 6.09 3.71 -5.92
N LYS A 93 5.79 2.76 -6.83
CA LYS A 93 5.14 3.08 -8.09
C LYS A 93 3.83 3.82 -7.82
N TYR A 94 3.65 4.98 -8.47
CA TYR A 94 2.37 5.67 -8.46
C TYR A 94 1.44 5.08 -9.50
N ILE A 95 0.25 4.70 -9.07
CA ILE A 95 -0.80 4.19 -9.96
C ILE A 95 -1.77 5.32 -10.25
N GLU A 96 -1.87 5.70 -11.51
CA GLU A 96 -2.81 6.75 -11.93
C GLU A 96 -4.23 6.19 -11.98
N LYS A 97 -5.19 6.99 -11.47
CA LYS A 97 -6.62 6.64 -11.42
C LYS A 97 -6.89 5.23 -10.86
N PRO A 98 -6.32 4.88 -9.70
CA PRO A 98 -6.48 3.55 -9.13
C PRO A 98 -7.94 3.28 -8.78
N LYS A 99 -8.33 2.01 -8.87
CA LYS A 99 -9.54 1.51 -8.20
C LYS A 99 -9.17 1.01 -6.82
N HIS A 100 -9.92 1.43 -5.82
CA HIS A 100 -9.77 0.94 -4.46
C HIS A 100 -10.79 -0.18 -4.23
N ILE A 101 -10.33 -1.40 -4.40
CA ILE A 101 -11.13 -2.60 -4.17
C ILE A 101 -10.62 -3.27 -2.90
N GLU A 102 -11.51 -3.60 -1.98
CA GLU A 102 -11.17 -4.30 -0.75
C GLU A 102 -12.01 -5.56 -0.60
N VAL A 103 -11.49 -6.56 0.10
CA VAL A 103 -12.17 -7.82 0.38
C VAL A 103 -12.43 -7.94 1.88
N GLN A 104 -13.68 -8.20 2.25
CA GLN A 104 -14.04 -8.47 3.63
C GLN A 104 -13.74 -9.91 3.98
N ILE A 105 -12.93 -10.14 5.02
CA ILE A 105 -12.64 -11.46 5.58
C ILE A 105 -13.34 -11.62 6.92
N LEU A 106 -13.89 -12.79 7.14
CA LEU A 106 -14.47 -13.21 8.42
C LEU A 106 -13.82 -14.53 8.85
N GLY A 107 -13.37 -14.57 10.08
CA GLY A 107 -12.77 -15.77 10.68
C GLY A 107 -13.38 -16.10 12.04
N ASP A 108 -13.46 -17.37 12.38
CA ASP A 108 -13.86 -17.84 13.69
C ASP A 108 -12.66 -18.28 14.55
N LYS A 109 -12.92 -18.56 15.83
CA LYS A 109 -11.89 -19.06 16.77
C LYS A 109 -11.41 -20.49 16.49
N TYR A 110 -12.10 -21.22 15.62
CA TYR A 110 -11.73 -22.59 15.25
C TYR A 110 -10.85 -22.62 14.00
N GLY A 111 -10.59 -21.46 13.44
CA GLY A 111 -9.73 -21.32 12.30
C GLY A 111 -10.42 -21.43 10.95
N ASN A 112 -11.75 -21.37 10.89
CA ASN A 112 -12.46 -21.24 9.63
C ASN A 112 -12.35 -19.80 9.13
N LEU A 113 -12.11 -19.64 7.83
CA LEU A 113 -12.00 -18.34 7.16
C LEU A 113 -12.87 -18.34 5.92
N ILE A 114 -13.64 -17.27 5.76
CA ILE A 114 -14.41 -17.00 4.54
C ILE A 114 -14.20 -15.56 4.10
N HIS A 115 -14.39 -15.30 2.82
CA HIS A 115 -14.56 -13.94 2.33
C HIS A 115 -16.04 -13.62 2.12
N LEU A 116 -16.42 -12.37 2.30
CA LEU A 116 -17.74 -11.83 2.04
C LEU A 116 -17.75 -10.96 0.76
N TYR A 117 -16.95 -11.39 -0.22
CA TYR A 117 -16.68 -10.69 -1.48
C TYR A 117 -16.03 -9.31 -1.30
N GLU A 118 -15.99 -8.57 -2.37
CA GLU A 118 -15.31 -7.26 -2.46
C GLU A 118 -16.28 -6.10 -2.32
N ARG A 119 -15.69 -4.95 -1.99
CA ARG A 119 -16.32 -3.63 -2.07
C ARG A 119 -15.48 -2.73 -2.95
N ASP A 120 -16.12 -1.90 -3.76
CA ASP A 120 -15.47 -0.77 -4.45
C ASP A 120 -15.60 0.47 -3.57
N CYS A 121 -14.44 0.95 -3.10
CA CYS A 121 -14.29 2.11 -2.23
C CYS A 121 -13.58 3.25 -2.97
N SER A 122 -13.66 3.30 -4.29
CA SER A 122 -12.92 4.27 -5.12
C SER A 122 -13.46 5.70 -4.99
N ILE A 123 -14.70 5.88 -4.54
CA ILE A 123 -15.28 7.21 -4.34
C ILE A 123 -14.83 7.76 -3.00
N GLN A 124 -13.80 8.60 -3.05
CA GLN A 124 -13.13 9.13 -1.86
C GLN A 124 -13.04 10.66 -1.93
N ARG A 125 -13.00 11.29 -0.76
CA ARG A 125 -12.71 12.71 -0.59
C ARG A 125 -11.50 12.86 0.31
N ARG A 126 -10.42 13.44 -0.19
CA ARG A 126 -9.16 13.62 0.57
C ARG A 126 -8.65 12.31 1.19
N HIS A 127 -8.66 11.21 0.42
CA HIS A 127 -8.29 9.86 0.84
C HIS A 127 -9.19 9.22 1.90
N GLN A 128 -10.38 9.76 2.12
CA GLN A 128 -11.40 9.20 2.99
C GLN A 128 -12.52 8.60 2.14
N LYS A 129 -12.91 7.37 2.41
CA LYS A 129 -14.01 6.69 1.74
C LYS A 129 -15.32 7.44 2.01
N VAL A 130 -16.09 7.70 0.96
CA VAL A 130 -17.39 8.39 1.03
C VAL A 130 -18.52 7.47 0.63
N ILE A 131 -18.33 6.70 -0.43
CA ILE A 131 -19.29 5.71 -0.91
C ILE A 131 -18.58 4.39 -1.10
N GLU A 132 -19.17 3.34 -0.57
CA GLU A 132 -18.75 1.96 -0.74
C GLU A 132 -19.93 1.17 -1.30
N PHE A 133 -19.69 0.34 -2.30
CA PHE A 133 -20.74 -0.49 -2.88
C PHE A 133 -20.23 -1.86 -3.29
N THR A 134 -21.12 -2.82 -3.34
CA THR A 134 -20.88 -4.18 -3.81
C THR A 134 -22.05 -4.61 -4.71
N PRO A 135 -21.80 -5.39 -5.78
CA PRO A 135 -20.48 -5.79 -6.28
C PRO A 135 -19.74 -4.65 -6.96
N ALA A 136 -18.40 -4.75 -7.02
CA ALA A 136 -17.57 -3.81 -7.79
C ALA A 136 -17.83 -4.01 -9.29
N LEU A 137 -18.38 -2.98 -9.95
CA LEU A 137 -18.73 -3.03 -11.37
C LEU A 137 -17.53 -2.85 -12.30
N SER A 138 -16.40 -2.43 -11.72
CA SER A 138 -15.16 -2.09 -12.45
C SER A 138 -14.21 -3.28 -12.64
N ILE A 139 -14.54 -4.45 -12.12
CA ILE A 139 -13.72 -5.67 -12.22
C ILE A 139 -14.51 -6.82 -12.86
N THR A 140 -13.78 -7.72 -13.53
CA THR A 140 -14.36 -8.94 -14.12
C THR A 140 -14.62 -10.00 -13.04
N GLN A 141 -15.39 -11.03 -13.36
CA GLN A 141 -15.61 -12.16 -12.45
C GLN A 141 -14.30 -12.88 -12.10
N GLU A 142 -13.42 -13.07 -13.08
CA GLU A 142 -12.11 -13.68 -12.85
C GLU A 142 -11.23 -12.84 -11.91
N GLN A 143 -11.22 -11.52 -12.09
CA GLN A 143 -10.51 -10.61 -11.18
C GLN A 143 -11.07 -10.68 -9.77
N ARG A 144 -12.41 -10.74 -9.62
CA ARG A 144 -13.08 -10.89 -8.33
C ARG A 144 -12.65 -12.16 -7.61
N GLU A 145 -12.69 -13.29 -8.29
CA GLU A 145 -12.29 -14.57 -7.72
C GLU A 145 -10.81 -14.56 -7.30
N ARG A 146 -9.96 -13.99 -8.13
CA ARG A 146 -8.53 -13.87 -7.84
C ARG A 146 -8.27 -13.05 -6.57
N ILE A 147 -8.82 -11.82 -6.47
CA ILE A 147 -8.56 -10.97 -5.31
C ILE A 147 -9.17 -11.54 -4.03
N CYS A 148 -10.34 -12.19 -4.09
CA CYS A 148 -10.94 -12.87 -2.95
C CYS A 148 -10.06 -14.04 -2.46
N ASN A 149 -9.55 -14.85 -3.38
CA ASN A 149 -8.62 -15.93 -3.04
C ASN A 149 -7.30 -15.42 -2.49
N ASP A 150 -6.76 -14.34 -3.03
CA ASP A 150 -5.53 -13.72 -2.54
C ASP A 150 -5.71 -13.14 -1.13
N ALA A 151 -6.87 -12.57 -0.83
CA ALA A 151 -7.20 -12.11 0.52
C ALA A 151 -7.27 -13.27 1.53
N LEU A 152 -7.83 -14.42 1.14
CA LEU A 152 -7.82 -15.63 1.98
C LEU A 152 -6.39 -16.13 2.23
N LYS A 153 -5.51 -16.21 1.21
CA LYS A 153 -4.11 -16.64 1.37
C LYS A 153 -3.38 -15.80 2.42
N ILE A 154 -3.49 -14.47 2.35
CA ILE A 154 -2.88 -13.56 3.32
C ILE A 154 -3.42 -13.81 4.74
N SER A 155 -4.69 -14.21 4.85
CA SER A 155 -5.36 -14.42 6.14
C SER A 155 -5.07 -15.80 6.75
N VAL A 156 -4.83 -16.83 5.93
CA VAL A 156 -4.52 -18.22 6.38
C VAL A 156 -3.12 -18.32 6.98
N ASP A 157 -2.13 -17.65 6.41
CA ASP A 157 -0.74 -17.67 6.89
C ASP A 157 -0.59 -17.24 8.37
N ARG A 158 -1.65 -16.72 8.96
CA ARG A 158 -1.73 -16.28 10.36
C ARG A 158 -2.17 -17.33 11.36
N LYS A 159 -2.70 -18.49 10.92
CA LYS A 159 -3.06 -19.58 11.81
C LYS A 159 -1.85 -20.19 12.52
N SER A 160 -0.67 -20.04 11.94
CA SER A 160 0.59 -20.54 12.50
C SER A 160 1.18 -19.68 13.62
N VAL A 161 0.47 -18.64 14.09
CA VAL A 161 0.95 -17.69 15.12
C VAL A 161 -0.11 -17.49 16.23
N VAL A 162 -0.81 -18.54 16.59
CA VAL A 162 -1.61 -18.61 17.83
C VAL A 162 -0.96 -19.58 18.80
#